data_81089fb986960e4bd514ae8afb2b6f3e
#
_entry.id   81089fb986960e4bd514ae8afb2b6f3e
#
_cell.length_a   1.000
_cell.length_b   1.000
_cell.length_c   1.000
_cell.angle_alpha   90.00
_cell.angle_beta   90.00
_cell.angle_gamma   90.00
#
_symmetry.space_group_name_H-M   'P 1'
#
loop_
_entity.id
_entity.type
_entity.pdbx_description
1 polymer ?
#
loop_
_entity_poly.entity_id
_entity_poly.type
_entity_poly.pdbx_seq_one_letter_code
_entity_poly.pdbx_strand_id
1 'polypeptide(L)'
;MDADALRGLLFDVASGRVDPDQAVRRLQRLPFADVGLARIDHHRALRQGLPEAVYGPGKTAEDVAVVVAELLDGGTGPIVLSRADKAQVEAALAVDATGTVLGRTAVWRRASVRGERVLVVTAGTADAPIADECAAVLWAHGIDADRLADVGVSGLHRLLADVDRVQDADAVVVVAGMEGALASVGGGLTGAPVVAVPTSVGYGASLDGVTALLGMLASCASGLTVVGIDNGFGAACAVVRQLGPRRANAR
;
A
#
# COMPACT_ATOMS: atom_id res chain seq x y z
N MET A 1 10.70 -4.82 -12.90
CA MET A 1 10.30 -6.09 -13.58
C MET A 1 9.91 -7.09 -12.50
N ASP A 2 8.75 -7.72 -12.57
CA ASP A 2 8.34 -8.81 -11.67
C ASP A 2 8.72 -10.20 -12.23
N ALA A 3 8.45 -11.25 -11.45
CA ALA A 3 8.83 -12.62 -11.83
C ALA A 3 8.09 -13.15 -13.08
N ASP A 4 6.85 -12.71 -13.30
CA ASP A 4 6.07 -13.17 -14.46
C ASP A 4 6.53 -12.47 -15.72
N ALA A 5 6.82 -11.17 -15.67
CA ALA A 5 7.43 -10.42 -16.75
C ALA A 5 8.82 -10.98 -17.14
N LEU A 6 9.63 -11.37 -16.13
CA LEU A 6 10.93 -12.00 -16.40
C LEU A 6 10.78 -13.38 -17.05
N ARG A 7 9.86 -14.24 -16.56
CA ARG A 7 9.56 -15.53 -17.19
C ARG A 7 9.07 -15.36 -18.62
N GLY A 8 8.16 -14.38 -18.85
CA GLY A 8 7.70 -14.04 -20.20
C GLY A 8 8.84 -13.65 -21.12
N LEU A 9 9.75 -12.79 -20.68
CA LEU A 9 10.93 -12.39 -21.45
C LEU A 9 11.82 -13.59 -21.79
N LEU A 10 12.11 -14.45 -20.81
CA LEU A 10 12.93 -15.66 -21.03
C LEU A 10 12.26 -16.63 -22.03
N PHE A 11 10.94 -16.80 -21.93
CA PHE A 11 10.18 -17.62 -22.87
C PHE A 11 10.18 -17.02 -24.29
N ASP A 12 10.07 -15.70 -24.42
CA ASP A 12 10.12 -15.00 -25.69
C ASP A 12 11.51 -15.12 -26.36
N VAL A 13 12.58 -15.07 -25.56
CA VAL A 13 13.94 -15.35 -26.08
C VAL A 13 14.08 -16.81 -26.50
N ALA A 14 13.66 -17.76 -25.68
CA ALA A 14 13.74 -19.19 -25.99
C ALA A 14 12.94 -19.57 -27.24
N SER A 15 11.82 -18.89 -27.51
CA SER A 15 10.98 -19.10 -28.68
C SER A 15 11.39 -18.28 -29.92
N GLY A 16 12.46 -17.48 -29.85
CA GLY A 16 12.93 -16.61 -30.90
C GLY A 16 12.08 -15.38 -31.19
N ARG A 17 11.08 -15.07 -30.34
CA ARG A 17 10.24 -13.87 -30.48
C ARG A 17 10.94 -12.59 -30.06
N VAL A 18 11.91 -12.69 -29.16
CA VAL A 18 12.76 -11.59 -28.72
C VAL A 18 14.21 -11.96 -28.93
N ASP A 19 14.93 -11.09 -29.61
CA ASP A 19 16.37 -11.24 -29.83
C ASP A 19 17.13 -11.14 -28.47
N PRO A 20 18.17 -11.98 -28.24
CA PRO A 20 18.96 -11.94 -27.00
C PRO A 20 19.50 -10.55 -26.64
N ASP A 21 19.96 -9.76 -27.63
CA ASP A 21 20.47 -8.41 -27.38
C ASP A 21 19.36 -7.45 -26.94
N GLN A 22 18.13 -7.65 -27.44
CA GLN A 22 16.97 -6.91 -26.94
C GLN A 22 16.65 -7.29 -25.49
N ALA A 23 16.75 -8.57 -25.14
CA ALA A 23 16.55 -9.03 -23.77
C ALA A 23 17.61 -8.43 -22.82
N VAL A 24 18.88 -8.42 -23.22
CA VAL A 24 19.97 -7.78 -22.48
C VAL A 24 19.67 -6.29 -22.23
N ARG A 25 19.24 -5.55 -23.26
CA ARG A 25 18.85 -4.14 -23.09
C ARG A 25 17.72 -3.95 -22.08
N ARG A 26 16.71 -4.84 -22.07
CA ARG A 26 15.60 -4.80 -21.09
C ARG A 26 16.08 -5.10 -19.66
N LEU A 27 17.13 -5.92 -19.52
CA LEU A 27 17.71 -6.29 -18.23
C LEU A 27 18.78 -5.31 -17.71
N GLN A 28 19.30 -4.40 -18.55
CA GLN A 28 20.35 -3.45 -18.19
C GLN A 28 19.99 -2.54 -16.99
N ARG A 29 18.70 -2.28 -16.76
CA ARG A 29 18.21 -1.47 -15.63
C ARG A 29 18.17 -2.23 -14.30
N LEU A 30 18.46 -3.52 -14.31
CA LEU A 30 18.59 -4.29 -13.07
C LEU A 30 20.01 -4.18 -12.51
N PRO A 31 20.18 -4.09 -11.17
CA PRO A 31 19.11 -4.07 -10.17
C PRO A 31 18.49 -2.68 -9.94
N PHE A 32 19.10 -1.60 -10.41
CA PHE A 32 18.60 -0.23 -10.26
C PHE A 32 19.02 0.66 -11.43
N ALA A 33 18.28 1.74 -11.65
CA ALA A 33 18.66 2.84 -12.53
C ALA A 33 19.05 4.06 -11.69
N ASP A 34 20.18 4.73 -12.06
CA ASP A 34 20.60 5.98 -11.46
C ASP A 34 20.13 7.13 -12.35
N VAL A 35 19.21 7.94 -11.83
CA VAL A 35 18.65 9.11 -12.52
C VAL A 35 19.27 10.43 -12.01
N GLY A 36 20.42 10.35 -11.32
CA GLY A 36 21.16 11.47 -10.76
C GLY A 36 20.65 11.93 -9.41
N LEU A 37 19.35 12.21 -9.28
CA LEU A 37 18.72 12.59 -8.01
C LEU A 37 18.29 11.37 -7.15
N ALA A 38 18.13 10.21 -7.77
CA ALA A 38 17.69 8.99 -7.07
C ALA A 38 18.21 7.72 -7.77
N ARG A 39 18.30 6.62 -7.02
CA ARG A 39 18.55 5.29 -7.53
C ARG A 39 17.28 4.47 -7.41
N ILE A 40 16.66 4.17 -8.55
CA ILE A 40 15.35 3.51 -8.64
C ILE A 40 15.53 1.99 -8.63
N ASP A 41 14.99 1.32 -7.62
CA ASP A 41 15.14 -0.13 -7.38
C ASP A 41 14.22 -0.96 -8.29
N HIS A 42 14.63 -1.25 -9.50
CA HIS A 42 13.87 -2.09 -10.43
C HIS A 42 13.84 -3.58 -10.06
N HIS A 43 14.68 -4.00 -9.10
CA HIS A 43 14.71 -5.39 -8.62
C HIS A 43 13.73 -5.62 -7.45
N ARG A 44 13.10 -4.58 -6.92
CA ARG A 44 12.25 -4.67 -5.73
C ARG A 44 11.08 -5.62 -5.92
N ALA A 45 10.39 -5.57 -7.06
CA ALA A 45 9.27 -6.47 -7.36
C ALA A 45 9.68 -7.94 -7.38
N LEU A 46 10.85 -8.26 -7.95
CA LEU A 46 11.40 -9.63 -7.95
C LEU A 46 11.75 -10.11 -6.53
N ARG A 47 12.33 -9.23 -5.71
CA ARG A 47 12.84 -9.57 -4.38
C ARG A 47 11.75 -9.58 -3.32
N GLN A 48 10.76 -8.69 -3.39
CA GLN A 48 9.77 -8.45 -2.36
C GLN A 48 8.32 -8.74 -2.79
N GLY A 49 8.07 -8.97 -4.07
CA GLY A 49 6.72 -9.09 -4.62
C GLY A 49 5.95 -7.75 -4.71
N LEU A 50 6.58 -6.66 -4.29
CA LEU A 50 6.01 -5.30 -4.32
C LEU A 50 6.92 -4.39 -5.13
N PRO A 51 6.40 -3.60 -6.08
CA PRO A 51 7.20 -2.66 -6.86
C PRO A 51 7.70 -1.48 -6.01
N GLU A 52 8.60 -0.69 -6.59
CA GLU A 52 9.02 0.59 -6.04
C GLU A 52 7.83 1.57 -5.97
N ALA A 53 7.86 2.47 -4.99
CA ALA A 53 6.85 3.52 -4.83
C ALA A 53 7.53 4.87 -4.61
N VAL A 54 6.86 5.93 -5.02
CA VAL A 54 7.34 7.31 -4.87
C VAL A 54 6.67 7.93 -3.64
N TYR A 55 7.48 8.34 -2.67
CA TYR A 55 7.04 9.10 -1.51
C TYR A 55 7.18 10.60 -1.83
N GLY A 56 6.05 11.32 -1.91
CA GLY A 56 6.01 12.72 -2.34
C GLY A 56 6.72 13.69 -1.40
N PRO A 57 6.49 13.65 -0.06
CA PRO A 57 7.06 14.63 0.85
C PRO A 57 8.59 14.76 0.72
N GLY A 58 9.06 15.99 0.69
CA GLY A 58 10.48 16.32 0.56
C GLY A 58 11.06 16.26 -0.86
N LYS A 59 10.23 15.97 -1.86
CA LYS A 59 10.62 16.04 -3.29
C LYS A 59 10.01 17.25 -3.96
N THR A 60 10.69 17.78 -4.96
CA THR A 60 10.10 18.78 -5.86
C THR A 60 9.14 18.11 -6.85
N ALA A 61 8.32 18.89 -7.54
CA ALA A 61 7.45 18.38 -8.60
C ALA A 61 8.27 17.77 -9.76
N GLU A 62 9.41 18.38 -10.09
CA GLU A 62 10.35 17.93 -11.11
C GLU A 62 10.99 16.59 -10.71
N ASP A 63 11.42 16.44 -9.45
CA ASP A 63 11.97 15.18 -8.94
C ASP A 63 10.95 14.03 -9.06
N VAL A 64 9.69 14.31 -8.69
CA VAL A 64 8.60 13.33 -8.81
C VAL A 64 8.38 12.94 -10.26
N ALA A 65 8.36 13.89 -11.20
CA ALA A 65 8.19 13.62 -12.62
C ALA A 65 9.30 12.71 -13.17
N VAL A 66 10.57 12.97 -12.82
CA VAL A 66 11.72 12.16 -13.24
C VAL A 66 11.61 10.73 -12.70
N VAL A 67 11.29 10.57 -11.42
CA VAL A 67 11.15 9.23 -10.79
C VAL A 67 9.98 8.46 -11.39
N VAL A 68 8.83 9.10 -11.59
CA VAL A 68 7.64 8.46 -12.19
C VAL A 68 7.93 8.06 -13.65
N ALA A 69 8.60 8.91 -14.43
CA ALA A 69 9.00 8.59 -15.81
C ALA A 69 9.89 7.33 -15.87
N GLU A 70 10.90 7.24 -15.00
CA GLU A 70 11.78 6.07 -14.93
C GLU A 70 11.02 4.79 -14.52
N LEU A 71 10.10 4.87 -13.56
CA LEU A 71 9.28 3.74 -13.15
C LEU A 71 8.32 3.29 -14.26
N LEU A 72 7.77 4.22 -15.03
CA LEU A 72 6.92 3.95 -16.19
C LEU A 72 7.70 3.26 -17.31
N ASP A 73 8.93 3.66 -17.57
CA ASP A 73 9.76 3.07 -18.63
C ASP A 73 10.41 1.73 -18.19
N GLY A 74 10.83 1.62 -16.93
CA GLY A 74 11.58 0.46 -16.42
C GLY A 74 10.74 -0.70 -15.88
N GLY A 75 9.42 -0.53 -15.64
CA GLY A 75 8.59 -1.50 -14.96
C GLY A 75 7.29 -1.85 -15.68
N THR A 76 6.64 -2.95 -15.28
CA THR A 76 5.35 -3.41 -15.79
C THR A 76 4.26 -3.45 -14.71
N GLY A 77 4.65 -3.43 -13.44
CA GLY A 77 3.74 -3.47 -12.28
C GLY A 77 3.12 -2.11 -11.93
N PRO A 78 2.26 -2.07 -10.92
CA PRO A 78 1.66 -0.84 -10.44
C PRO A 78 2.71 0.15 -9.94
N ILE A 79 2.48 1.43 -10.20
CA ILE A 79 3.29 2.54 -9.70
C ILE A 79 2.42 3.36 -8.77
N VAL A 80 2.94 3.67 -7.60
CA VAL A 80 2.25 4.45 -6.57
C VAL A 80 3.08 5.69 -6.25
N LEU A 81 2.49 6.86 -6.42
CA LEU A 81 2.97 8.13 -5.87
C LEU A 81 2.12 8.45 -4.65
N SER A 82 2.69 8.34 -3.45
CA SER A 82 1.97 8.51 -2.18
C SER A 82 2.26 9.85 -1.52
N ARG A 83 1.25 10.42 -0.84
CA ARG A 83 1.30 11.70 -0.08
C ARG A 83 1.76 12.88 -0.92
N ALA A 84 1.45 12.86 -2.19
CA ALA A 84 1.79 13.95 -3.08
C ALA A 84 0.96 15.21 -2.78
N ASP A 85 1.57 16.36 -3.02
CA ASP A 85 0.85 17.61 -3.14
C ASP A 85 0.30 17.79 -4.57
N LYS A 86 -0.45 18.87 -4.77
CA LYS A 86 -1.10 19.15 -6.06
C LYS A 86 -0.08 19.33 -7.20
N ALA A 87 1.00 20.06 -6.95
CA ALA A 87 2.02 20.32 -7.98
C ALA A 87 2.75 19.03 -8.39
N GLN A 88 3.05 18.17 -7.42
CA GLN A 88 3.65 16.86 -7.66
C GLN A 88 2.72 15.93 -8.47
N VAL A 89 1.42 15.91 -8.15
CA VAL A 89 0.42 15.14 -8.92
C VAL A 89 0.33 15.68 -10.36
N GLU A 90 0.22 16.99 -10.55
CA GLU A 90 0.15 17.61 -11.87
C GLU A 90 1.40 17.30 -12.72
N ALA A 91 2.59 17.40 -12.13
CA ALA A 91 3.85 17.07 -12.81
C ALA A 91 3.93 15.58 -13.20
N ALA A 92 3.51 14.68 -12.31
CA ALA A 92 3.48 13.25 -12.60
C ALA A 92 2.47 12.89 -13.70
N LEU A 93 1.27 13.51 -13.69
CA LEU A 93 0.26 13.32 -14.75
C LEU A 93 0.67 13.93 -16.08
N ALA A 94 1.53 14.94 -16.10
CA ALA A 94 2.10 15.47 -17.33
C ALA A 94 3.07 14.47 -18.00
N VAL A 95 3.68 13.56 -17.22
CA VAL A 95 4.50 12.45 -17.75
C VAL A 95 3.59 11.38 -18.37
N ASP A 96 2.54 10.99 -17.67
CA ASP A 96 1.56 10.01 -18.13
C ASP A 96 0.17 10.32 -17.56
N ALA A 97 -0.71 10.81 -18.41
CA ALA A 97 -2.07 11.21 -18.05
C ALA A 97 -3.01 10.03 -17.71
N THR A 98 -2.57 8.77 -17.86
CA THR A 98 -3.40 7.59 -17.52
C THR A 98 -3.47 7.32 -16.01
N GLY A 99 -2.71 8.07 -15.20
CA GLY A 99 -2.72 7.96 -13.75
C GLY A 99 -4.09 8.25 -13.14
N THR A 100 -4.52 7.40 -12.20
CA THR A 100 -5.72 7.62 -11.40
C THR A 100 -5.36 8.27 -10.07
N VAL A 101 -6.00 9.39 -9.75
CA VAL A 101 -5.75 10.13 -8.49
C VAL A 101 -6.81 9.75 -7.45
N LEU A 102 -6.35 9.28 -6.30
CA LEU A 102 -7.15 8.87 -5.15
C LEU A 102 -6.68 9.68 -3.92
N GLY A 103 -7.33 10.79 -3.65
CA GLY A 103 -6.90 11.73 -2.61
C GLY A 103 -5.50 12.31 -2.90
N ARG A 104 -4.53 12.00 -2.03
CA ARG A 104 -3.12 12.40 -2.17
C ARG A 104 -2.23 11.31 -2.76
N THR A 105 -2.83 10.28 -3.35
CA THR A 105 -2.12 9.16 -3.96
C THR A 105 -2.48 9.10 -5.44
N ALA A 106 -1.49 8.99 -6.32
CA ALA A 106 -1.70 8.72 -7.73
C ALA A 106 -1.17 7.33 -8.09
N VAL A 107 -1.89 6.62 -8.93
CA VAL A 107 -1.61 5.23 -9.28
C VAL A 107 -1.64 5.05 -10.79
N TRP A 108 -0.62 4.40 -11.34
CA TRP A 108 -0.57 3.93 -12.72
C TRP A 108 -0.53 2.41 -12.74
N ARG A 109 -1.06 1.79 -13.79
CA ARG A 109 -0.97 0.35 -14.05
C ARG A 109 -1.50 -0.48 -12.89
N ARG A 110 -2.73 -0.20 -12.44
CA ARG A 110 -3.39 -1.03 -11.43
C ARG A 110 -3.24 -2.51 -11.75
N ALA A 111 -2.88 -3.30 -10.76
CA ALA A 111 -2.84 -4.76 -10.89
C ALA A 111 -4.24 -5.35 -11.15
N SER A 112 -4.29 -6.55 -11.72
CA SER A 112 -5.56 -7.27 -11.91
C SER A 112 -6.33 -7.42 -10.60
N VAL A 113 -7.66 -7.26 -10.67
CA VAL A 113 -8.54 -7.35 -9.51
C VAL A 113 -8.37 -8.68 -8.80
N ARG A 114 -8.23 -8.62 -7.48
CA ARG A 114 -8.16 -9.75 -6.55
C ARG A 114 -9.54 -9.94 -5.91
N GLY A 115 -9.77 -11.13 -5.37
CA GLY A 115 -11.07 -11.49 -4.76
C GLY A 115 -11.10 -11.36 -3.25
N GLU A 116 -9.99 -11.02 -2.61
CA GLU A 116 -9.89 -10.93 -1.15
C GLU A 116 -10.66 -9.72 -0.61
N ARG A 117 -11.39 -9.94 0.46
CA ARG A 117 -12.17 -8.94 1.19
C ARG A 117 -11.29 -8.29 2.25
N VAL A 118 -10.80 -7.10 1.99
CA VAL A 118 -10.01 -6.32 2.96
C VAL A 118 -10.87 -5.20 3.52
N LEU A 119 -10.95 -5.11 4.85
CA LEU A 119 -11.69 -4.06 5.54
C LEU A 119 -10.72 -3.04 6.16
N VAL A 120 -10.89 -1.76 5.83
CA VAL A 120 -10.16 -0.66 6.45
C VAL A 120 -11.08 0.08 7.42
N VAL A 121 -10.74 0.03 8.70
CA VAL A 121 -11.55 0.56 9.82
C VAL A 121 -10.87 1.80 10.40
N THR A 122 -11.61 2.89 10.60
CA THR A 122 -11.08 4.11 11.26
C THR A 122 -11.77 4.38 12.60
N ALA A 123 -11.02 4.84 13.60
CA ALA A 123 -11.56 5.24 14.88
C ALA A 123 -12.35 6.54 14.78
N GLY A 124 -11.83 7.53 14.07
CA GLY A 124 -12.47 8.81 13.85
C GLY A 124 -12.34 9.28 12.39
N THR A 125 -13.04 10.36 12.09
CA THR A 125 -12.99 11.00 10.75
C THR A 125 -11.63 11.63 10.45
N ALA A 126 -10.89 12.04 11.48
CA ALA A 126 -9.55 12.61 11.34
C ALA A 126 -8.51 11.56 10.90
N ASP A 127 -8.78 10.27 11.09
CA ASP A 127 -7.92 9.16 10.62
C ASP A 127 -8.07 8.88 9.12
N ALA A 128 -9.08 9.48 8.47
CA ALA A 128 -9.42 9.22 7.07
C ALA A 128 -8.24 9.39 6.09
N PRO A 129 -7.37 10.41 6.19
CA PRO A 129 -6.27 10.57 5.24
C PRO A 129 -5.30 9.38 5.22
N ILE A 130 -5.06 8.74 6.37
CA ILE A 130 -4.19 7.57 6.49
C ILE A 130 -4.89 6.31 5.94
N ALA A 131 -6.18 6.18 6.21
CA ALA A 131 -6.99 5.11 5.67
C ALA A 131 -7.16 5.23 4.13
N ASP A 132 -7.25 6.47 3.60
CA ASP A 132 -7.30 6.74 2.17
C ASP A 132 -6.00 6.34 1.47
N GLU A 133 -4.84 6.66 2.05
CA GLU A 133 -3.55 6.19 1.56
C GLU A 133 -3.51 4.66 1.50
N CYS A 134 -3.91 3.99 2.58
CA CYS A 134 -3.94 2.53 2.65
C CYS A 134 -4.85 1.94 1.56
N ALA A 135 -6.08 2.44 1.43
CA ALA A 135 -7.03 1.97 0.43
C ALA A 135 -6.54 2.20 -1.01
N ALA A 136 -5.92 3.35 -1.29
CA ALA A 136 -5.37 3.66 -2.61
C ALA A 136 -4.20 2.72 -2.98
N VAL A 137 -3.35 2.38 -2.02
CA VAL A 137 -2.25 1.42 -2.23
C VAL A 137 -2.78 0.00 -2.42
N LEU A 138 -3.76 -0.43 -1.63
CA LEU A 138 -4.46 -1.71 -1.83
C LEU A 138 -5.09 -1.78 -3.23
N TRP A 139 -5.77 -0.70 -3.64
CA TRP A 139 -6.36 -0.59 -4.98
C TRP A 139 -5.31 -0.72 -6.09
N ALA A 140 -4.15 -0.10 -5.94
CA ALA A 140 -3.04 -0.26 -6.88
C ALA A 140 -2.64 -1.74 -7.05
N HIS A 141 -2.70 -2.53 -5.97
CA HIS A 141 -2.40 -3.96 -5.95
C HIS A 141 -3.62 -4.86 -6.27
N GLY A 142 -4.71 -4.29 -6.80
CA GLY A 142 -5.89 -5.02 -7.26
C GLY A 142 -6.88 -5.38 -6.16
N ILE A 143 -6.75 -4.83 -4.96
CA ILE A 143 -7.65 -5.09 -3.83
C ILE A 143 -8.57 -3.88 -3.64
N ASP A 144 -9.87 -4.07 -3.89
CA ASP A 144 -10.90 -3.08 -3.59
C ASP A 144 -11.28 -3.20 -2.11
N ALA A 145 -10.61 -2.40 -1.26
CA ALA A 145 -10.86 -2.43 0.17
C ALA A 145 -12.20 -1.79 0.53
N ASP A 146 -12.99 -2.50 1.35
CA ASP A 146 -14.17 -1.94 1.99
C ASP A 146 -13.79 -1.01 3.15
N ARG A 147 -14.68 -0.10 3.51
CA ARG A 147 -14.42 0.96 4.51
C ARG A 147 -15.47 0.94 5.61
N LEU A 148 -15.01 1.00 6.86
CA LEU A 148 -15.85 1.20 8.04
C LEU A 148 -15.30 2.39 8.82
N ALA A 149 -15.96 3.53 8.71
CA ALA A 149 -15.44 4.80 9.22
C ALA A 149 -16.13 5.23 10.52
N ASP A 150 -15.36 5.94 11.36
CA ASP A 150 -15.85 6.58 12.59
C ASP A 150 -16.50 5.60 13.60
N VAL A 151 -15.84 4.48 13.85
CA VAL A 151 -16.30 3.43 14.77
C VAL A 151 -15.41 3.31 16.02
N GLY A 152 -14.87 4.45 16.48
CA GLY A 152 -14.02 4.50 17.67
C GLY A 152 -14.70 3.96 18.93
N VAL A 153 -13.86 3.50 19.87
CA VAL A 153 -14.29 2.79 21.09
C VAL A 153 -15.16 3.62 22.04
N SER A 154 -15.13 4.95 21.93
CA SER A 154 -16.04 5.83 22.68
C SER A 154 -17.52 5.61 22.35
N GLY A 155 -17.80 4.98 21.19
CA GLY A 155 -19.13 4.55 20.78
C GLY A 155 -19.08 3.15 20.19
N LEU A 156 -18.64 2.17 20.99
CA LEU A 156 -18.37 0.81 20.57
C LEU A 156 -19.54 0.12 19.85
N HIS A 157 -20.78 0.52 20.17
CA HIS A 157 -21.99 0.02 19.49
C HIS A 157 -21.96 0.28 17.96
N ARG A 158 -21.23 1.29 17.48
CA ARG A 158 -21.06 1.57 16.04
C ARG A 158 -20.26 0.46 15.35
N LEU A 159 -19.18 0.02 15.99
CA LEU A 159 -18.38 -1.12 15.48
C LEU A 159 -19.18 -2.42 15.56
N LEU A 160 -19.88 -2.65 16.68
CA LEU A 160 -20.63 -3.88 16.90
C LEU A 160 -21.84 -4.02 15.95
N ALA A 161 -22.39 -2.92 15.46
CA ALA A 161 -23.45 -2.94 14.45
C ALA A 161 -22.97 -3.52 13.10
N ASP A 162 -21.67 -3.44 12.80
CA ASP A 162 -21.05 -3.93 11.58
C ASP A 162 -20.07 -5.09 11.85
N VAL A 163 -20.24 -5.83 12.96
CA VAL A 163 -19.29 -6.88 13.37
C VAL A 163 -19.13 -7.98 12.33
N ASP A 164 -20.17 -8.30 11.60
CA ASP A 164 -20.14 -9.33 10.54
C ASP A 164 -19.14 -8.95 9.44
N ARG A 165 -19.02 -7.66 9.09
CA ARG A 165 -18.04 -7.18 8.12
C ARG A 165 -16.59 -7.35 8.60
N VAL A 166 -16.37 -7.22 9.92
CA VAL A 166 -15.06 -7.46 10.54
C VAL A 166 -14.71 -8.95 10.54
N GLN A 167 -15.69 -9.80 10.82
CA GLN A 167 -15.52 -11.27 10.88
C GLN A 167 -15.36 -11.91 9.51
N ASP A 168 -16.04 -11.36 8.51
CA ASP A 168 -16.05 -11.87 7.14
C ASP A 168 -14.83 -11.42 6.31
N ALA A 169 -14.01 -10.49 6.80
CA ALA A 169 -12.85 -10.00 6.09
C ALA A 169 -11.71 -11.05 6.06
N ASP A 170 -10.98 -11.07 4.93
CA ASP A 170 -9.76 -11.88 4.78
C ASP A 170 -8.53 -11.18 5.41
N ALA A 171 -8.60 -9.85 5.60
CA ALA A 171 -7.67 -9.05 6.38
C ALA A 171 -8.35 -7.76 6.85
N VAL A 172 -7.96 -7.26 8.02
CA VAL A 172 -8.47 -6.00 8.60
C VAL A 172 -7.32 -5.05 8.83
N VAL A 173 -7.50 -3.79 8.41
CA VAL A 173 -6.59 -2.67 8.77
C VAL A 173 -7.33 -1.77 9.73
N VAL A 174 -6.77 -1.53 10.92
CA VAL A 174 -7.34 -0.64 11.93
C VAL A 174 -6.49 0.60 12.05
N VAL A 175 -7.07 1.76 11.74
CA VAL A 175 -6.41 3.07 11.75
C VAL A 175 -6.97 3.88 12.91
N ALA A 176 -6.14 4.18 13.91
CA ALA A 176 -6.58 4.81 15.15
C ALA A 176 -5.50 5.67 15.80
N GLY A 177 -5.89 6.87 16.23
CA GLY A 177 -5.09 7.75 17.07
C GLY A 177 -5.38 7.58 18.55
N MET A 178 -5.18 8.64 19.34
CA MET A 178 -5.36 8.68 20.80
C MET A 178 -4.55 7.58 21.52
N GLU A 179 -5.21 6.55 22.07
CA GLU A 179 -4.60 5.40 22.74
C GLU A 179 -4.60 4.11 21.91
N GLY A 180 -5.18 4.15 20.70
CA GLY A 180 -5.17 3.02 19.76
C GLY A 180 -6.04 1.81 20.16
N ALA A 181 -6.96 1.96 21.10
CA ALA A 181 -7.75 0.86 21.67
C ALA A 181 -8.59 0.10 20.65
N LEU A 182 -9.01 0.76 19.56
CA LEU A 182 -9.79 0.12 18.49
C LEU A 182 -9.06 -1.08 17.88
N ALA A 183 -7.73 -1.06 17.81
CA ALA A 183 -6.94 -2.17 17.31
C ALA A 183 -7.07 -3.44 18.16
N SER A 184 -7.08 -3.27 19.50
CA SER A 184 -7.28 -4.39 20.44
C SER A 184 -8.68 -4.96 20.31
N VAL A 185 -9.70 -4.11 20.19
CA VAL A 185 -11.09 -4.56 20.01
C VAL A 185 -11.25 -5.28 18.65
N GLY A 186 -10.76 -4.69 17.57
CA GLY A 186 -10.80 -5.31 16.24
C GLY A 186 -10.10 -6.66 16.20
N GLY A 187 -8.92 -6.75 16.80
CA GLY A 187 -8.17 -8.01 16.88
C GLY A 187 -8.84 -9.11 17.71
N GLY A 188 -9.72 -8.71 18.66
CA GLY A 188 -10.52 -9.67 19.43
C GLY A 188 -11.81 -10.14 18.73
N LEU A 189 -12.20 -9.51 17.62
CA LEU A 189 -13.46 -9.80 16.91
C LEU A 189 -13.29 -10.66 15.66
N THR A 190 -12.08 -10.85 15.15
CA THR A 190 -11.83 -11.61 13.92
C THR A 190 -10.69 -12.59 14.06
N GLY A 191 -10.74 -13.67 13.27
CA GLY A 191 -9.61 -14.59 13.07
C GLY A 191 -8.69 -14.21 11.90
N ALA A 192 -9.05 -13.18 11.14
CA ALA A 192 -8.23 -12.67 10.03
C ALA A 192 -6.99 -11.91 10.54
N PRO A 193 -5.91 -11.81 9.74
CA PRO A 193 -4.79 -10.93 10.05
C PRO A 193 -5.25 -9.48 10.27
N VAL A 194 -4.78 -8.87 11.35
CA VAL A 194 -5.07 -7.47 11.68
C VAL A 194 -3.80 -6.65 11.62
N VAL A 195 -3.80 -5.61 10.77
CA VAL A 195 -2.73 -4.62 10.68
C VAL A 195 -3.20 -3.34 11.34
N ALA A 196 -2.52 -2.94 12.42
CA ALA A 196 -2.83 -1.75 13.19
C ALA A 196 -1.93 -0.58 12.79
N VAL A 197 -2.56 0.54 12.48
CA VAL A 197 -1.90 1.80 12.08
C VAL A 197 -2.16 2.84 13.16
N PRO A 198 -1.18 3.11 14.03
CA PRO A 198 -1.29 4.24 14.94
C PRO A 198 -1.27 5.54 14.14
N THR A 199 -2.09 6.51 14.48
CA THR A 199 -2.07 7.84 13.85
C THR A 199 -1.61 8.91 14.81
N SER A 200 -1.06 10.01 14.26
CA SER A 200 -0.70 11.20 15.03
C SER A 200 -1.92 12.01 15.46
N VAL A 201 -3.12 11.57 15.10
CA VAL A 201 -4.38 12.20 15.48
C VAL A 201 -4.59 12.06 16.99
N GLY A 202 -4.70 13.18 17.67
CA GLY A 202 -4.95 13.19 19.11
C GLY A 202 -4.59 14.51 19.78
N TYR A 203 -4.70 14.52 21.11
CA TYR A 203 -4.36 15.65 21.96
C TYR A 203 -3.87 15.14 23.34
N GLY A 204 -3.39 16.06 24.18
CA GLY A 204 -2.95 15.73 25.54
C GLY A 204 -1.79 14.70 25.54
N ALA A 205 -1.99 13.56 26.16
CA ALA A 205 -0.99 12.50 26.27
C ALA A 205 -0.90 11.59 25.05
N SER A 206 -1.52 11.90 23.91
CA SER A 206 -1.40 11.11 22.68
C SER A 206 0.01 11.17 22.08
N LEU A 207 0.78 12.26 22.36
CA LEU A 207 2.19 12.43 21.97
C LEU A 207 2.41 12.12 20.48
N ASP A 208 1.64 12.76 19.60
CA ASP A 208 1.72 12.60 18.13
C ASP A 208 1.71 11.13 17.67
N GLY A 209 0.86 10.32 18.32
CA GLY A 209 0.65 8.91 17.96
C GLY A 209 1.54 7.92 18.71
N VAL A 210 2.48 8.37 19.55
CA VAL A 210 3.33 7.48 20.36
C VAL A 210 2.49 6.64 21.32
N THR A 211 1.49 7.24 21.97
CA THR A 211 0.59 6.52 22.88
C THR A 211 -0.21 5.46 22.12
N ALA A 212 -0.74 5.77 20.94
CA ALA A 212 -1.41 4.79 20.08
C ALA A 212 -0.47 3.65 19.70
N LEU A 213 0.75 3.95 19.27
CA LEU A 213 1.78 2.95 18.93
C LEU A 213 2.07 2.01 20.10
N LEU A 214 2.33 2.56 21.27
CA LEU A 214 2.61 1.77 22.48
C LEU A 214 1.40 0.94 22.93
N GLY A 215 0.19 1.50 22.85
CA GLY A 215 -1.06 0.81 23.16
C GLY A 215 -1.30 -0.39 22.22
N MET A 216 -1.08 -0.20 20.93
CA MET A 216 -1.19 -1.28 19.93
C MET A 216 -0.13 -2.37 20.13
N LEU A 217 1.13 -2.01 20.44
CA LEU A 217 2.20 -2.96 20.74
C LEU A 217 1.99 -3.72 22.06
N ALA A 218 1.30 -3.11 23.04
CA ALA A 218 0.97 -3.73 24.32
C ALA A 218 -0.39 -4.45 24.32
N SER A 219 -1.03 -4.59 23.16
CA SER A 219 -2.35 -5.20 23.04
C SER A 219 -2.37 -6.65 23.51
N CYS A 220 -3.43 -7.04 24.25
CA CYS A 220 -3.73 -8.42 24.59
C CYS A 220 -4.28 -9.24 23.38
N ALA A 221 -4.72 -8.58 22.31
CA ALA A 221 -5.19 -9.27 21.10
C ALA A 221 -3.98 -9.88 20.38
N SER A 222 -3.91 -11.21 20.39
CA SER A 222 -2.78 -11.94 19.84
C SER A 222 -2.68 -11.78 18.32
N GLY A 223 -1.47 -11.55 17.79
CA GLY A 223 -1.23 -11.56 16.35
C GLY A 223 -1.44 -10.22 15.65
N LEU A 224 -1.62 -9.11 16.37
CA LEU A 224 -1.63 -7.79 15.75
C LEU A 224 -0.27 -7.48 15.10
N THR A 225 -0.30 -7.03 13.85
CA THR A 225 0.85 -6.45 13.17
C THR A 225 0.76 -4.94 13.26
N VAL A 226 1.72 -4.29 13.92
CA VAL A 226 1.73 -2.83 14.08
C VAL A 226 2.73 -2.23 13.09
N VAL A 227 2.31 -1.20 12.34
CA VAL A 227 3.17 -0.44 11.43
C VAL A 227 3.56 0.91 12.07
N GLY A 228 4.39 1.69 11.39
CA GLY A 228 4.79 3.02 11.88
C GLY A 228 3.61 3.98 11.98
N ILE A 229 3.77 5.05 12.77
CA ILE A 229 2.77 6.11 12.92
C ILE A 229 2.46 6.72 11.55
N ASP A 230 1.18 6.92 11.26
CA ASP A 230 0.64 7.45 10.01
C ASP A 230 1.02 6.63 8.74
N ASN A 231 1.44 5.39 8.87
CA ASN A 231 1.95 4.60 7.75
C ASN A 231 0.87 3.74 7.07
N GLY A 232 -0.07 4.40 6.39
CA GLY A 232 -1.11 3.74 5.59
C GLY A 232 -0.53 2.92 4.43
N PHE A 233 0.52 3.42 3.78
CA PHE A 233 1.27 2.71 2.75
C PHE A 233 1.85 1.39 3.28
N GLY A 234 2.53 1.44 4.43
CA GLY A 234 3.12 0.25 5.05
C GLY A 234 2.07 -0.78 5.45
N ALA A 235 0.90 -0.33 5.92
CA ALA A 235 -0.21 -1.22 6.24
C ALA A 235 -0.73 -1.96 5.01
N ALA A 236 -0.95 -1.27 3.91
CA ALA A 236 -1.34 -1.90 2.65
C ALA A 236 -0.30 -2.92 2.17
N CYS A 237 0.99 -2.57 2.21
CA CYS A 237 2.07 -3.50 1.89
C CYS A 237 2.09 -4.73 2.80
N ALA A 238 1.83 -4.56 4.11
CA ALA A 238 1.74 -5.67 5.06
C ALA A 238 0.59 -6.62 4.70
N VAL A 239 -0.60 -6.07 4.41
CA VAL A 239 -1.77 -6.85 3.96
C VAL A 239 -1.46 -7.62 2.68
N VAL A 240 -0.94 -6.96 1.64
CA VAL A 240 -0.60 -7.60 0.36
C VAL A 240 0.38 -8.76 0.57
N ARG A 241 1.37 -8.60 1.45
CA ARG A 241 2.34 -9.65 1.78
C ARG A 241 1.74 -10.81 2.58
N GLN A 242 0.84 -10.52 3.53
CA GLN A 242 0.16 -11.54 4.34
C GLN A 242 -0.81 -12.38 3.51
N LEU A 243 -1.55 -11.76 2.61
CA LEU A 243 -2.42 -12.46 1.67
C LEU A 243 -1.64 -13.25 0.60
N GLY A 244 -0.36 -12.89 0.41
CA GLY A 244 0.55 -13.57 -0.52
C GLY A 244 0.23 -13.31 -2.00
N PRO A 245 1.05 -13.82 -2.91
CA PRO A 245 0.75 -13.79 -4.34
C PRO A 245 -0.48 -14.65 -4.60
N ARG A 246 -1.35 -14.20 -5.50
CA ARG A 246 -2.50 -14.97 -5.96
C ARG A 246 -2.00 -16.36 -6.37
N ARG A 247 -2.30 -17.39 -5.58
CA ARG A 247 -2.06 -18.77 -6.03
C ARG A 247 -2.98 -18.97 -7.21
N ALA A 248 -2.40 -19.07 -8.42
CA ALA A 248 -3.13 -19.62 -9.54
C ALA A 248 -3.73 -20.93 -9.03
N ASN A 249 -5.07 -21.03 -9.01
CA ASN A 249 -5.79 -22.18 -8.49
C ASN A 249 -5.11 -23.46 -9.01
N ALA A 250 -4.42 -24.16 -8.13
CA ALA A 250 -4.10 -25.57 -8.34
C ALA A 250 -5.45 -26.31 -8.28
N ARG A 251 -6.08 -26.43 -9.46
CA ARG A 251 -7.14 -27.42 -9.68
C ARG A 251 -6.49 -28.65 -10.28
#